data_de848dbc0ba7e7cf1e026348bf5cccb0
#
_entry.id   de848dbc0ba7e7cf1e026348bf5cccb0
#
_cell.length_a   1.000
_cell.length_b   1.000
_cell.length_c   1.000
_cell.angle_alpha   90.00
_cell.angle_beta   90.00
_cell.angle_gamma   90.00
#
_symmetry.space_group_name_H-M   'P 1'
#
loop_
_entity.id
_entity.type
_entity.pdbx_description
1 polymer ?
#
loop_
_entity_poly.entity_id
_entity_poly.type
_entity_poly.pdbx_seq_one_letter_code
_entity_poly.pdbx_strand_id
1 'polypeptide(L)'
;MKLNFKQRNILLGTILMWPMMGIFLASLTNLLENDFFPEITGFGRFALFAFAGLLLSAIISFLIPVFSPMTRAQNEIMDELEQNGQTQRFIELTEQEINRLITTGKAYKHYQFFSQYVSLQADAFLIQHNPQAAIQSINRINLQDLQTYTGKVLADQQILGYFDVQMAIAEELCNADMANAVMRDASPYLQKVNEKNLGHFIIANEVYFCYYMATGNYAKAYEHARKYFDHTANRFCSFLGNSCSVKVFIKTGQFTEAERFLQNAEQQTTSTPNQRQILAYLRESLNRARAGM
;
A
#
# COMPACT_ATOMS: atom_id res chain seq x y z
N MET A 1 0.99 -8.14 -24.70
CA MET A 1 1.11 -8.54 -23.30
C MET A 1 1.76 -7.38 -22.55
N LYS A 2 1.01 -6.61 -21.71
CA LYS A 2 1.57 -5.51 -20.92
C LYS A 2 2.16 -6.12 -19.66
N LEU A 3 3.46 -5.95 -19.45
CA LEU A 3 4.13 -6.32 -18.20
C LEU A 3 3.56 -5.44 -17.08
N ASN A 4 3.18 -6.05 -15.94
CA ASN A 4 2.78 -5.29 -14.77
C ASN A 4 4.00 -4.56 -14.16
N PHE A 5 3.76 -3.57 -13.29
CA PHE A 5 4.80 -2.72 -12.69
C PHE A 5 5.92 -3.53 -12.02
N LYS A 6 5.58 -4.62 -11.35
CA LYS A 6 6.53 -5.49 -10.64
C LYS A 6 7.38 -6.31 -11.60
N GLN A 7 6.78 -6.86 -12.65
CA GLN A 7 7.49 -7.56 -13.73
C GLN A 7 8.47 -6.64 -14.44
N ARG A 8 8.07 -5.38 -14.68
CA ARG A 8 8.93 -4.36 -15.27
C ARG A 8 10.11 -4.00 -14.36
N ASN A 9 9.90 -3.87 -13.04
CA ASN A 9 10.97 -3.57 -12.08
C ASN A 9 11.91 -4.74 -11.86
N ILE A 10 11.40 -5.98 -11.84
CA ILE A 10 12.24 -7.19 -11.82
C ILE A 10 13.06 -7.27 -13.09
N LEU A 11 12.45 -7.05 -14.24
CA LEU A 11 13.14 -7.06 -15.54
C LEU A 11 14.24 -5.98 -15.60
N LEU A 12 13.94 -4.74 -15.15
CA LEU A 12 14.92 -3.65 -15.09
C LEU A 12 16.06 -3.93 -14.11
N GLY A 13 15.75 -4.43 -12.91
CA GLY A 13 16.76 -4.82 -11.92
C GLY A 13 17.64 -5.96 -12.46
N THR A 14 17.05 -6.89 -13.16
CA THR A 14 17.74 -8.02 -13.79
C THR A 14 18.63 -7.53 -14.93
N ILE A 15 18.16 -6.67 -15.81
CA ILE A 15 18.95 -6.08 -16.91
C ILE A 15 20.15 -5.29 -16.38
N LEU A 16 20.03 -4.64 -15.20
CA LEU A 16 21.14 -3.90 -14.59
C LEU A 16 22.12 -4.78 -13.82
N MET A 17 21.66 -5.83 -13.16
CA MET A 17 22.52 -6.74 -12.36
C MET A 17 23.30 -7.73 -13.23
N TRP A 18 22.77 -8.16 -14.35
CA TRP A 18 23.38 -9.21 -15.18
C TRP A 18 24.66 -8.79 -15.91
N PRO A 19 24.81 -7.56 -16.45
CA PRO A 19 26.09 -7.11 -16.97
C PRO A 19 27.20 -7.14 -15.90
N MET A 20 26.86 -6.73 -14.65
CA MET A 20 27.84 -6.77 -13.55
C MET A 20 28.21 -8.20 -13.16
N MET A 21 27.25 -9.13 -13.16
CA MET A 21 27.49 -10.55 -12.89
C MET A 21 28.22 -11.22 -14.06
N GLY A 22 27.95 -10.82 -15.31
CA GLY A 22 28.71 -11.25 -16.49
C GLY A 22 30.18 -10.80 -16.43
N ILE A 23 30.44 -9.56 -16.04
CA ILE A 23 31.81 -9.05 -15.82
C ILE A 23 32.52 -9.83 -14.69
N PHE A 24 31.83 -10.09 -13.58
CA PHE A 24 32.33 -10.84 -12.46
C PHE A 24 32.69 -12.29 -12.86
N LEU A 25 31.76 -12.98 -13.58
CA LEU A 25 31.97 -14.33 -14.07
C LEU A 25 33.10 -14.40 -15.12
N ALA A 26 33.17 -13.44 -16.04
CA ALA A 26 34.23 -13.34 -17.03
C ALA A 26 35.62 -13.09 -16.36
N SER A 27 35.62 -12.26 -15.30
CA SER A 27 36.85 -12.04 -14.50
C SER A 27 37.24 -13.31 -13.73
N LEU A 28 36.28 -14.04 -13.20
CA LEU A 28 36.51 -15.28 -12.45
C LEU A 28 37.02 -16.41 -13.37
N THR A 29 36.46 -16.51 -14.61
CA THR A 29 36.96 -17.52 -15.60
C THR A 29 38.33 -17.18 -16.13
N ASN A 30 38.69 -15.91 -16.28
CA ASN A 30 40.06 -15.49 -16.59
C ASN A 30 41.04 -15.77 -15.45
N LEU A 31 40.60 -15.73 -14.18
CA LEU A 31 41.42 -16.03 -12.99
C LEU A 31 41.62 -17.54 -12.79
N LEU A 32 40.71 -18.39 -13.25
CA LEU A 32 40.74 -19.84 -13.02
C LEU A 32 41.43 -20.64 -14.13
N GLU A 33 42.04 -19.97 -15.12
CA GLU A 33 42.80 -20.62 -16.25
C GLU A 33 42.09 -21.85 -16.86
N ASN A 34 40.72 -21.81 -16.92
CA ASN A 34 39.97 -22.98 -17.30
C ASN A 34 39.68 -22.99 -18.79
N ASP A 35 40.28 -23.92 -19.52
CA ASP A 35 40.14 -24.21 -20.96
C ASP A 35 38.75 -24.71 -21.39
N PHE A 36 37.67 -24.30 -20.74
CA PHE A 36 36.32 -24.77 -21.09
C PHE A 36 35.84 -24.28 -22.49
N PHE A 37 36.39 -23.14 -22.96
CA PHE A 37 36.12 -22.64 -24.32
C PHE A 37 37.34 -21.93 -24.90
N PRO A 38 38.38 -22.66 -25.35
CA PRO A 38 39.67 -22.10 -25.75
C PRO A 38 39.58 -21.20 -27.01
N GLU A 39 38.57 -21.38 -27.85
CA GLU A 39 38.42 -20.66 -29.13
C GLU A 39 37.67 -19.33 -29.04
N ILE A 40 37.04 -19.02 -27.89
CA ILE A 40 36.23 -17.82 -27.74
C ILE A 40 37.09 -16.72 -27.08
N THR A 41 37.24 -15.58 -27.75
CA THR A 41 37.94 -14.41 -27.20
C THR A 41 37.28 -13.91 -25.92
N GLY A 42 37.99 -13.20 -25.04
CA GLY A 42 37.50 -12.67 -23.78
C GLY A 42 36.14 -11.88 -23.92
N PHE A 43 36.01 -11.13 -24.99
CA PHE A 43 34.74 -10.42 -25.29
C PHE A 43 33.60 -11.38 -25.70
N GLY A 44 33.91 -12.42 -26.48
CA GLY A 44 32.91 -13.43 -26.85
C GLY A 44 32.43 -14.24 -25.64
N ARG A 45 33.31 -14.58 -24.70
CA ARG A 45 32.96 -15.24 -23.42
C ARG A 45 32.02 -14.34 -22.59
N PHE A 46 32.37 -13.07 -22.46
CA PHE A 46 31.53 -12.10 -21.78
C PHE A 46 30.12 -12.01 -22.42
N ALA A 47 30.04 -11.88 -23.73
CA ALA A 47 28.77 -11.81 -24.46
C ALA A 47 27.91 -13.06 -24.27
N LEU A 48 28.55 -14.25 -24.29
CA LEU A 48 27.87 -15.55 -24.10
C LEU A 48 27.29 -15.70 -22.68
N PHE A 49 28.08 -15.35 -21.64
CA PHE A 49 27.60 -15.39 -20.27
C PHE A 49 26.55 -14.34 -19.97
N ALA A 50 26.68 -13.12 -20.53
CA ALA A 50 25.67 -12.09 -20.40
C ALA A 50 24.33 -12.51 -21.05
N PHE A 51 24.40 -13.12 -22.25
CA PHE A 51 23.22 -13.61 -22.96
C PHE A 51 22.57 -14.80 -22.25
N ALA A 52 23.36 -15.79 -21.80
CA ALA A 52 22.85 -16.93 -21.03
C ALA A 52 22.21 -16.48 -19.72
N GLY A 53 22.82 -15.51 -19.05
CA GLY A 53 22.29 -14.88 -17.85
C GLY A 53 20.95 -14.17 -18.08
N LEU A 54 20.87 -13.36 -19.13
CA LEU A 54 19.59 -12.69 -19.51
C LEU A 54 18.50 -13.71 -19.82
N LEU A 55 18.83 -14.77 -20.53
CA LEU A 55 17.89 -15.83 -20.90
C LEU A 55 17.40 -16.61 -19.66
N LEU A 56 18.31 -16.97 -18.76
CA LEU A 56 17.99 -17.63 -17.49
C LEU A 56 17.11 -16.74 -16.61
N SER A 57 17.44 -15.47 -16.52
CA SER A 57 16.68 -14.48 -15.75
C SER A 57 15.28 -14.28 -16.32
N ALA A 58 15.12 -14.18 -17.64
CA ALA A 58 13.82 -14.12 -18.28
C ALA A 58 13.00 -15.37 -17.95
N ILE A 59 13.60 -16.56 -18.06
CA ILE A 59 12.96 -17.84 -17.71
C ILE A 59 12.54 -17.85 -16.23
N ILE A 60 13.42 -17.48 -15.30
CA ILE A 60 13.11 -17.45 -13.87
C ILE A 60 12.01 -16.43 -13.57
N SER A 61 12.05 -15.24 -14.18
CA SER A 61 11.04 -14.20 -14.00
C SER A 61 9.65 -14.62 -14.52
N PHE A 62 9.60 -15.46 -15.55
CA PHE A 62 8.35 -16.05 -16.04
C PHE A 62 7.88 -17.23 -15.18
N LEU A 63 8.81 -18.06 -14.70
CA LEU A 63 8.48 -19.30 -13.99
C LEU A 63 8.09 -19.05 -12.52
N ILE A 64 8.73 -18.09 -11.84
CA ILE A 64 8.42 -17.78 -10.43
C ILE A 64 6.94 -17.44 -10.20
N PRO A 65 6.29 -16.55 -11.00
CA PRO A 65 4.85 -16.28 -10.86
C PRO A 65 3.96 -17.49 -11.12
N VAL A 66 4.41 -18.39 -12.00
CA VAL A 66 3.64 -19.59 -12.37
C VAL A 66 3.70 -20.68 -11.30
N PHE A 67 4.87 -20.86 -10.68
CA PHE A 67 5.12 -21.94 -9.73
C PHE A 67 4.98 -21.55 -8.25
N SER A 68 4.94 -20.25 -7.92
CA SER A 68 4.71 -19.82 -6.54
C SER A 68 3.24 -19.47 -6.32
N PRO A 69 2.46 -20.31 -5.60
CA PRO A 69 1.06 -20.01 -5.30
C PRO A 69 0.86 -18.65 -4.62
N MET A 70 1.79 -18.27 -3.74
CA MET A 70 1.75 -16.98 -3.04
C MET A 70 1.95 -15.80 -3.99
N THR A 71 2.87 -15.92 -4.96
CA THR A 71 3.11 -14.85 -5.95
C THR A 71 1.93 -14.72 -6.90
N ARG A 72 1.30 -15.84 -7.26
CA ARG A 72 0.10 -15.84 -8.10
C ARG A 72 -1.07 -15.17 -7.40
N ALA A 73 -1.38 -15.56 -6.16
CA ALA A 73 -2.44 -14.95 -5.37
C ALA A 73 -2.18 -13.45 -5.14
N GLN A 74 -0.93 -13.06 -4.82
CA GLN A 74 -0.54 -11.66 -4.69
C GLN A 74 -0.79 -10.86 -5.97
N ASN A 75 -0.41 -11.41 -7.12
CA ASN A 75 -0.64 -10.74 -8.40
C ASN A 75 -2.14 -10.60 -8.69
N GLU A 76 -2.94 -11.64 -8.46
CA GLU A 76 -4.39 -11.60 -8.67
C GLU A 76 -5.08 -10.55 -7.79
N ILE A 77 -4.70 -10.45 -6.51
CA ILE A 77 -5.19 -9.43 -5.58
C ILE A 77 -4.79 -8.02 -6.04
N MET A 78 -3.52 -7.83 -6.43
CA MET A 78 -3.03 -6.52 -6.86
C MET A 78 -3.60 -6.11 -8.22
N ASP A 79 -3.76 -7.05 -9.15
CA ASP A 79 -4.39 -6.79 -10.46
C ASP A 79 -5.86 -6.38 -10.27
N GLU A 80 -6.60 -7.04 -9.37
CA GLU A 80 -7.98 -6.65 -9.04
C GLU A 80 -8.02 -5.24 -8.45
N LEU A 81 -7.13 -4.94 -7.48
CA LEU A 81 -7.05 -3.61 -6.86
C LEU A 81 -6.73 -2.51 -7.88
N GLU A 82 -5.79 -2.76 -8.79
CA GLU A 82 -5.38 -1.79 -9.81
C GLU A 82 -6.44 -1.58 -10.90
N GLN A 83 -7.17 -2.63 -11.29
CA GLN A 83 -8.14 -2.57 -12.38
C GLN A 83 -9.54 -2.15 -11.93
N ASN A 84 -9.98 -2.67 -10.78
CA ASN A 84 -11.35 -2.56 -10.31
C ASN A 84 -11.48 -1.84 -8.96
N GLY A 85 -10.38 -1.70 -8.21
CA GLY A 85 -10.37 -1.12 -6.87
C GLY A 85 -10.76 -2.12 -5.78
N GLN A 86 -11.26 -1.61 -4.66
CA GLN A 86 -11.64 -2.39 -3.48
C GLN A 86 -13.07 -2.93 -3.60
N THR A 87 -13.25 -3.86 -4.54
CA THR A 87 -14.53 -4.50 -4.86
C THR A 87 -14.87 -5.64 -3.89
N GLN A 88 -16.08 -6.20 -4.01
CA GLN A 88 -16.43 -7.44 -3.31
C GLN A 88 -15.48 -8.59 -3.72
N ARG A 89 -15.10 -8.67 -4.99
CA ARG A 89 -14.11 -9.67 -5.46
C ARG A 89 -12.73 -9.48 -4.81
N PHE A 90 -12.28 -8.24 -4.65
CA PHE A 90 -11.05 -7.95 -3.93
C PHE A 90 -11.10 -8.46 -2.47
N ILE A 91 -12.22 -8.25 -1.77
CA ILE A 91 -12.44 -8.77 -0.42
C ILE A 91 -12.40 -10.30 -0.41
N GLU A 92 -13.03 -10.98 -1.37
CA GLU A 92 -13.02 -12.43 -1.47
C GLU A 92 -11.62 -12.99 -1.74
N LEU A 93 -10.85 -12.37 -2.64
CA LEU A 93 -9.48 -12.77 -2.94
C LEU A 93 -8.55 -12.61 -1.75
N THR A 94 -8.65 -11.48 -1.04
CA THR A 94 -7.87 -11.25 0.18
C THR A 94 -8.26 -12.22 1.29
N GLU A 95 -9.54 -12.51 1.49
CA GLU A 95 -10.03 -13.49 2.47
C GLU A 95 -9.53 -14.90 2.16
N GLN A 96 -9.56 -15.33 0.91
CA GLN A 96 -9.03 -16.63 0.49
C GLN A 96 -7.54 -16.75 0.83
N GLU A 97 -6.75 -15.72 0.56
CA GLU A 97 -5.32 -15.76 0.80
C GLU A 97 -4.99 -15.67 2.31
N ILE A 98 -5.69 -14.83 3.08
CA ILE A 98 -5.59 -14.75 4.53
C ILE A 98 -5.87 -16.14 5.14
N ASN A 99 -6.98 -16.77 4.77
CA ASN A 99 -7.35 -18.09 5.28
C ASN A 99 -6.34 -19.17 4.85
N ARG A 100 -5.81 -19.09 3.63
CA ARG A 100 -4.75 -20.00 3.16
C ARG A 100 -3.49 -19.87 4.01
N LEU A 101 -3.07 -18.64 4.35
CA LEU A 101 -1.91 -18.40 5.20
C LEU A 101 -2.11 -18.93 6.63
N ILE A 102 -3.31 -18.76 7.19
CA ILE A 102 -3.66 -19.27 8.53
C ILE A 102 -3.67 -20.80 8.52
N THR A 103 -4.42 -21.43 7.62
CA THR A 103 -4.63 -22.89 7.59
C THR A 103 -3.35 -23.67 7.27
N THR A 104 -2.43 -23.06 6.51
CA THR A 104 -1.12 -23.66 6.22
C THR A 104 -0.07 -23.38 7.29
N GLY A 105 -0.40 -22.66 8.37
CA GLY A 105 0.53 -22.25 9.41
C GLY A 105 1.63 -21.28 8.92
N LYS A 106 1.40 -20.61 7.78
CA LYS A 106 2.39 -19.72 7.15
C LYS A 106 2.17 -18.25 7.46
N ALA A 107 1.10 -17.88 8.18
CA ALA A 107 0.77 -16.51 8.51
C ALA A 107 1.95 -15.81 9.20
N TYR A 108 2.56 -16.43 10.21
CA TYR A 108 3.69 -15.87 10.92
C TYR A 108 4.95 -15.76 10.03
N LYS A 109 5.25 -16.79 9.23
CA LYS A 109 6.41 -16.77 8.31
C LYS A 109 6.32 -15.68 7.26
N HIS A 110 5.11 -15.34 6.84
CA HIS A 110 4.82 -14.33 5.82
C HIS A 110 4.00 -13.18 6.39
N TYR A 111 4.28 -12.80 7.65
CA TYR A 111 3.47 -11.86 8.41
C TYR A 111 3.33 -10.50 7.73
N GLN A 112 4.33 -10.08 6.97
CA GLN A 112 4.28 -8.87 6.15
C GLN A 112 3.11 -8.90 5.15
N PHE A 113 2.96 -9.99 4.40
CA PHE A 113 1.87 -10.10 3.43
C PHE A 113 0.54 -10.33 4.12
N PHE A 114 0.53 -11.14 5.18
CA PHE A 114 -0.64 -11.38 5.98
C PHE A 114 -1.23 -10.08 6.55
N SER A 115 -0.42 -9.27 7.23
CA SER A 115 -0.86 -7.99 7.78
C SER A 115 -1.28 -7.00 6.70
N GLN A 116 -0.59 -6.96 5.57
CA GLN A 116 -0.96 -6.12 4.43
C GLN A 116 -2.33 -6.49 3.86
N TYR A 117 -2.61 -7.79 3.65
CA TYR A 117 -3.91 -8.22 3.14
C TYR A 117 -5.04 -7.94 4.12
N VAL A 118 -4.80 -8.16 5.41
CA VAL A 118 -5.76 -7.86 6.47
C VAL A 118 -6.08 -6.36 6.51
N SER A 119 -5.06 -5.48 6.45
CA SER A 119 -5.26 -4.03 6.45
C SER A 119 -6.02 -3.57 5.19
N LEU A 120 -5.61 -4.03 4.00
CA LEU A 120 -6.28 -3.69 2.74
C LEU A 120 -7.73 -4.18 2.70
N GLN A 121 -8.02 -5.34 3.30
CA GLN A 121 -9.37 -5.85 3.42
C GLN A 121 -10.22 -5.00 4.38
N ALA A 122 -9.64 -4.58 5.49
CA ALA A 122 -10.32 -3.70 6.44
C ALA A 122 -10.66 -2.34 5.81
N ASP A 123 -9.74 -1.76 5.03
CA ASP A 123 -9.98 -0.54 4.25
C ASP A 123 -11.13 -0.72 3.24
N ALA A 124 -11.16 -1.88 2.56
CA ALA A 124 -12.23 -2.19 1.62
C ALA A 124 -13.61 -2.24 2.31
N PHE A 125 -13.68 -2.79 3.53
CA PHE A 125 -14.90 -2.76 4.32
C PHE A 125 -15.31 -1.36 4.77
N LEU A 126 -14.35 -0.48 5.08
CA LEU A 126 -14.63 0.92 5.43
C LEU A 126 -15.23 1.68 4.24
N ILE A 127 -14.66 1.50 3.04
CA ILE A 127 -15.23 2.10 1.80
C ILE A 127 -16.64 1.60 1.53
N GLN A 128 -16.98 0.38 1.96
CA GLN A 128 -18.33 -0.17 1.87
C GLN A 128 -19.25 0.19 3.06
N HIS A 129 -18.85 1.14 3.91
CA HIS A 129 -19.59 1.53 5.11
C HIS A 129 -19.86 0.37 6.09
N ASN A 130 -18.94 -0.59 6.17
CA ASN A 130 -19.05 -1.74 7.06
C ASN A 130 -17.92 -1.76 8.11
N PRO A 131 -17.93 -0.84 9.10
CA PRO A 131 -16.87 -0.75 10.10
C PRO A 131 -16.80 -2.00 11.00
N GLN A 132 -17.89 -2.74 11.17
CA GLN A 132 -17.88 -3.97 11.97
C GLN A 132 -17.07 -5.08 11.29
N ALA A 133 -17.19 -5.24 9.98
CA ALA A 133 -16.36 -6.18 9.23
C ALA A 133 -14.89 -5.72 9.20
N ALA A 134 -14.64 -4.41 9.12
CA ALA A 134 -13.28 -3.86 9.23
C ALA A 134 -12.63 -4.19 10.58
N ILE A 135 -13.37 -4.07 11.70
CA ILE A 135 -12.91 -4.47 13.04
C ILE A 135 -12.58 -5.97 13.07
N GLN A 136 -13.47 -6.80 12.54
CA GLN A 136 -13.22 -8.26 12.50
C GLN A 136 -12.00 -8.60 11.68
N SER A 137 -11.76 -7.91 10.57
CA SER A 137 -10.56 -8.09 9.76
C SER A 137 -9.31 -7.67 10.52
N ILE A 138 -9.23 -6.43 11.01
CA ILE A 138 -8.01 -5.87 11.62
C ILE A 138 -7.62 -6.60 12.91
N ASN A 139 -8.58 -7.15 13.65
CA ASN A 139 -8.34 -7.94 14.87
C ASN A 139 -7.61 -9.28 14.61
N ARG A 140 -7.44 -9.69 13.36
CA ARG A 140 -6.58 -10.84 12.99
C ARG A 140 -5.10 -10.52 13.13
N ILE A 141 -4.73 -9.23 13.16
CA ILE A 141 -3.34 -8.79 13.38
C ILE A 141 -3.06 -8.76 14.87
N ASN A 142 -2.02 -9.49 15.27
CA ASN A 142 -1.46 -9.35 16.61
C ASN A 142 -0.36 -8.28 16.57
N LEU A 143 -0.53 -7.19 17.31
CA LEU A 143 0.42 -6.08 17.33
C LEU A 143 1.81 -6.52 17.82
N GLN A 144 1.90 -7.44 18.79
CA GLN A 144 3.17 -7.93 19.29
C GLN A 144 3.93 -8.71 18.22
N ASP A 145 3.22 -9.54 17.45
CA ASP A 145 3.81 -10.25 16.31
C ASP A 145 4.28 -9.26 15.23
N LEU A 146 3.51 -8.22 14.97
CA LEU A 146 3.86 -7.16 14.01
C LEU A 146 5.12 -6.40 14.45
N GLN A 147 5.27 -6.12 15.75
CA GLN A 147 6.43 -5.46 16.34
C GLN A 147 7.69 -6.34 16.33
N THR A 148 7.53 -7.64 16.52
CA THR A 148 8.64 -8.60 16.56
C THR A 148 9.07 -9.07 15.18
N TYR A 149 8.20 -8.92 14.17
CA TYR A 149 8.50 -9.30 12.81
C TYR A 149 9.58 -8.38 12.22
N THR A 150 10.79 -8.90 12.18
CA THR A 150 12.03 -8.14 11.94
C THR A 150 12.39 -7.92 10.48
N GLY A 151 11.55 -7.28 9.72
CA GLY A 151 11.99 -6.62 8.48
C GLY A 151 12.19 -5.13 8.78
N LYS A 152 13.34 -4.72 9.28
CA LYS A 152 13.60 -3.42 9.93
C LYS A 152 13.14 -2.15 9.19
N VAL A 153 12.99 -2.16 7.88
CA VAL A 153 12.59 -0.97 7.10
C VAL A 153 11.09 -0.97 6.76
N LEU A 154 10.50 -2.15 6.58
CA LEU A 154 9.08 -2.29 6.25
C LEU A 154 8.19 -2.42 7.49
N ALA A 155 8.75 -2.81 8.64
CA ALA A 155 8.01 -2.98 9.88
C ALA A 155 7.37 -1.68 10.37
N ASP A 156 8.09 -0.55 10.32
CA ASP A 156 7.56 0.74 10.77
C ASP A 156 6.39 1.20 9.90
N GLN A 157 6.47 1.01 8.57
CA GLN A 157 5.38 1.35 7.67
C GLN A 157 4.15 0.48 7.88
N GLN A 158 4.34 -0.82 8.18
CA GLN A 158 3.22 -1.73 8.45
C GLN A 158 2.56 -1.46 9.81
N ILE A 159 3.36 -1.13 10.82
CA ILE A 159 2.83 -0.74 12.13
C ILE A 159 2.03 0.56 12.01
N LEU A 160 2.54 1.55 11.27
CA LEU A 160 1.80 2.78 10.99
C LEU A 160 0.51 2.49 10.22
N GLY A 161 0.55 1.64 9.18
CA GLY A 161 -0.64 1.24 8.42
C GLY A 161 -1.68 0.49 9.27
N TYR A 162 -1.25 -0.32 10.23
CA TYR A 162 -2.15 -0.95 11.20
C TYR A 162 -2.89 0.09 12.06
N PHE A 163 -2.18 1.10 12.58
CA PHE A 163 -2.80 2.16 13.37
C PHE A 163 -3.65 3.09 12.52
N ASP A 164 -3.29 3.31 11.27
CA ASP A 164 -4.07 4.09 10.32
C ASP A 164 -5.46 3.48 10.10
N VAL A 165 -5.52 2.20 9.79
CA VAL A 165 -6.79 1.48 9.64
C VAL A 165 -7.62 1.49 10.93
N GLN A 166 -6.99 1.26 12.10
CA GLN A 166 -7.71 1.34 13.38
C GLN A 166 -8.26 2.73 13.65
N MET A 167 -7.52 3.76 13.30
CA MET A 167 -7.94 5.14 13.47
C MET A 167 -9.06 5.51 12.50
N ALA A 168 -9.01 5.03 11.26
CA ALA A 168 -10.08 5.21 10.28
C ALA A 168 -11.38 4.51 10.73
N ILE A 169 -11.28 3.32 11.36
CA ILE A 169 -12.43 2.66 12.00
C ILE A 169 -13.01 3.54 13.13
N ALA A 170 -12.16 4.11 13.99
CA ALA A 170 -12.61 4.99 15.07
C ALA A 170 -13.27 6.26 14.53
N GLU A 171 -12.78 6.82 13.43
CA GLU A 171 -13.39 7.94 12.71
C GLU A 171 -14.80 7.58 12.19
N GLU A 172 -14.92 6.46 11.47
CA GLU A 172 -16.20 6.02 10.87
C GLU A 172 -17.28 5.78 11.96
N LEU A 173 -16.85 5.22 13.11
CA LEU A 173 -17.71 5.00 14.26
C LEU A 173 -17.95 6.25 15.11
N CYS A 174 -17.29 7.36 14.82
CA CYS A 174 -17.26 8.57 15.69
C CYS A 174 -16.94 8.22 17.15
N ASN A 175 -15.99 7.29 17.37
CA ASN A 175 -15.66 6.74 18.69
C ASN A 175 -14.37 7.36 19.23
N ALA A 176 -14.53 8.41 20.05
CA ALA A 176 -13.41 9.14 20.64
C ALA A 176 -12.59 8.28 21.61
N ASP A 177 -13.21 7.37 22.37
CA ASP A 177 -12.50 6.50 23.32
C ASP A 177 -11.58 5.52 22.59
N MET A 178 -12.08 4.91 21.50
CA MET A 178 -11.27 4.06 20.63
C MET A 178 -10.13 4.87 20.02
N ALA A 179 -10.40 6.07 19.49
CA ALA A 179 -9.38 6.94 18.90
C ALA A 179 -8.29 7.30 19.90
N ASN A 180 -8.65 7.63 21.16
CA ASN A 180 -7.70 7.92 22.23
C ASN A 180 -6.83 6.71 22.58
N ALA A 181 -7.40 5.51 22.61
CA ALA A 181 -6.66 4.28 22.85
C ALA A 181 -5.64 4.01 21.72
N VAL A 182 -6.10 4.07 20.47
CA VAL A 182 -5.24 3.89 19.30
C VAL A 182 -4.13 4.95 19.25
N MET A 183 -4.44 6.23 19.53
CA MET A 183 -3.44 7.30 19.52
C MET A 183 -2.35 7.09 20.59
N ARG A 184 -2.73 6.63 21.78
CA ARG A 184 -1.77 6.31 22.84
C ARG A 184 -0.77 5.24 22.38
N ASP A 185 -1.27 4.18 21.73
CA ASP A 185 -0.45 3.06 21.29
C ASP A 185 0.36 3.40 20.02
N ALA A 186 -0.15 4.29 19.16
CA ALA A 186 0.52 4.75 17.94
C ALA A 186 1.61 5.82 18.21
N SER A 187 1.47 6.63 19.27
CA SER A 187 2.35 7.78 19.55
C SER A 187 3.85 7.47 19.48
N PRO A 188 4.38 6.36 20.04
CA PRO A 188 5.81 6.05 19.98
C PRO A 188 6.33 5.84 18.55
N TYR A 189 5.47 5.44 17.62
CA TYR A 189 5.79 5.24 16.20
C TYR A 189 5.65 6.54 15.41
N LEU A 190 4.60 7.31 15.67
CA LEU A 190 4.35 8.59 15.03
C LEU A 190 5.48 9.61 15.31
N GLN A 191 6.04 9.61 16.52
CA GLN A 191 7.16 10.47 16.89
C GLN A 191 8.46 10.16 16.13
N LYS A 192 8.61 8.96 15.57
CA LYS A 192 9.77 8.53 14.79
C LYS A 192 9.62 8.75 13.29
N VAL A 193 8.48 9.25 12.85
CA VAL A 193 8.19 9.45 11.44
C VAL A 193 9.15 10.47 10.85
N ASN A 194 9.82 10.09 9.78
CA ASN A 194 10.60 11.02 8.98
C ASN A 194 9.70 11.65 7.92
N GLU A 195 9.31 12.90 8.13
CA GLU A 195 8.44 13.66 7.21
C GLU A 195 9.03 13.85 5.80
N LYS A 196 10.35 13.66 5.63
CA LYS A 196 10.99 13.63 4.30
C LYS A 196 10.63 12.39 3.48
N ASN A 197 10.19 11.31 4.14
CA ASN A 197 9.63 10.14 3.48
C ASN A 197 8.14 10.37 3.26
N LEU A 198 7.77 10.67 2.02
CA LEU A 198 6.39 11.00 1.66
C LEU A 198 5.38 9.91 2.06
N GLY A 199 5.74 8.62 1.94
CA GLY A 199 4.87 7.51 2.34
C GLY A 199 4.59 7.51 3.84
N HIS A 200 5.63 7.70 4.67
CA HIS A 200 5.48 7.80 6.12
C HIS A 200 4.71 9.04 6.52
N PHE A 201 4.96 10.18 5.86
CA PHE A 201 4.22 11.43 6.09
C PHE A 201 2.73 11.23 5.82
N ILE A 202 2.35 10.64 4.68
CA ILE A 202 0.95 10.43 4.31
C ILE A 202 0.23 9.61 5.38
N ILE A 203 0.77 8.43 5.74
CA ILE A 203 0.13 7.54 6.72
C ILE A 203 0.03 8.22 8.10
N ALA A 204 1.12 8.83 8.58
CA ALA A 204 1.11 9.49 9.89
C ALA A 204 0.14 10.68 9.93
N ASN A 205 0.08 11.47 8.86
CA ASN A 205 -0.84 12.60 8.75
C ASN A 205 -2.30 12.15 8.70
N GLU A 206 -2.59 11.00 8.08
CA GLU A 206 -3.90 10.39 8.06
C GLU A 206 -4.33 9.90 9.45
N VAL A 207 -3.44 9.26 10.20
CA VAL A 207 -3.70 8.88 11.60
C VAL A 207 -4.10 10.10 12.45
N TYR A 208 -3.37 11.22 12.36
CA TYR A 208 -3.73 12.45 13.08
C TYR A 208 -5.06 13.04 12.58
N PHE A 209 -5.27 13.06 11.26
CA PHE A 209 -6.52 13.55 10.68
C PHE A 209 -7.72 12.77 11.21
N CYS A 210 -7.71 11.44 11.10
CA CYS A 210 -8.80 10.58 11.58
C CYS A 210 -8.99 10.67 13.11
N TYR A 211 -7.89 10.81 13.88
CA TYR A 211 -7.96 11.06 15.33
C TYR A 211 -8.76 12.33 15.65
N TYR A 212 -8.44 13.45 14.99
CA TYR A 212 -9.14 14.71 15.24
C TYR A 212 -10.58 14.68 14.71
N MET A 213 -10.85 13.96 13.65
CA MET A 213 -12.22 13.70 13.17
C MET A 213 -13.04 12.91 14.19
N ALA A 214 -12.49 11.79 14.70
CA ALA A 214 -13.16 10.92 15.66
C ALA A 214 -13.41 11.60 17.01
N THR A 215 -12.51 12.52 17.43
CA THR A 215 -12.64 13.29 18.67
C THR A 215 -13.40 14.61 18.52
N GLY A 216 -13.92 14.91 17.32
CA GLY A 216 -14.70 16.12 17.05
C GLY A 216 -13.89 17.42 16.97
N ASN A 217 -12.56 17.35 16.94
CA ASN A 217 -11.71 18.53 16.79
C ASN A 217 -11.50 18.86 15.31
N TYR A 218 -12.57 19.27 14.64
CA TYR A 218 -12.58 19.51 13.19
C TYR A 218 -11.63 20.62 12.74
N ALA A 219 -11.30 21.59 13.61
CA ALA A 219 -10.32 22.63 13.30
C ALA A 219 -8.92 22.01 13.10
N LYS A 220 -8.48 21.15 14.03
CA LYS A 220 -7.21 20.43 13.88
C LYS A 220 -7.24 19.40 12.77
N ALA A 221 -8.35 18.72 12.55
CA ALA A 221 -8.50 17.83 11.39
C ALA A 221 -8.27 18.61 10.08
N TYR A 222 -8.84 19.79 9.95
CA TYR A 222 -8.63 20.63 8.77
C TYR A 222 -7.17 21.11 8.61
N GLU A 223 -6.47 21.42 9.73
CA GLU A 223 -5.02 21.70 9.67
C GLU A 223 -4.23 20.52 9.06
N HIS A 224 -4.56 19.30 9.47
CA HIS A 224 -3.94 18.10 8.89
C HIS A 224 -4.32 17.87 7.43
N ALA A 225 -5.57 18.10 7.04
CA ALA A 225 -5.97 18.08 5.63
C ALA A 225 -5.16 19.08 4.78
N ARG A 226 -4.88 20.27 5.33
CA ARG A 226 -4.09 21.31 4.65
C ARG A 226 -2.62 20.93 4.45
N LYS A 227 -2.00 20.16 5.35
CA LYS A 227 -0.60 19.73 5.20
C LYS A 227 -0.33 18.96 3.91
N TYR A 228 -1.33 18.29 3.36
CA TYR A 228 -1.18 17.64 2.05
C TYR A 228 -0.92 18.63 0.91
N PHE A 229 -1.41 19.87 1.02
CA PHE A 229 -1.19 20.90 0.01
C PHE A 229 0.24 21.47 0.02
N ASP A 230 1.04 21.20 1.07
CA ASP A 230 2.46 21.56 1.09
C ASP A 230 3.27 20.67 0.11
N HIS A 231 2.68 19.57 -0.36
CA HIS A 231 3.24 18.63 -1.33
C HIS A 231 2.55 18.72 -2.71
N THR A 232 2.28 19.95 -3.19
CA THR A 232 1.50 20.21 -4.42
C THR A 232 2.05 19.59 -5.70
N ALA A 233 3.36 19.30 -5.77
CA ALA A 233 3.95 18.57 -6.89
C ALA A 233 3.43 17.13 -7.02
N ASN A 234 2.83 16.58 -5.95
CA ASN A 234 2.24 15.24 -5.93
C ASN A 234 0.71 15.34 -6.02
N ARG A 235 0.15 14.98 -7.19
CA ARG A 235 -1.30 14.99 -7.43
C ARG A 235 -2.07 14.14 -6.41
N PHE A 236 -1.48 13.05 -5.93
CA PHE A 236 -2.11 12.20 -4.93
C PHE A 236 -2.26 12.93 -3.58
N CYS A 237 -1.26 13.68 -3.14
CA CYS A 237 -1.39 14.53 -1.95
C CYS A 237 -2.48 15.58 -2.12
N SER A 238 -2.54 16.27 -3.26
CA SER A 238 -3.62 17.22 -3.55
C SER A 238 -5.01 16.55 -3.52
N PHE A 239 -5.12 15.34 -4.05
CA PHE A 239 -6.35 14.54 -3.97
C PHE A 239 -6.72 14.22 -2.51
N LEU A 240 -5.78 13.75 -1.69
CA LEU A 240 -6.01 13.45 -0.27
C LEU A 240 -6.41 14.71 0.51
N GLY A 241 -5.71 15.83 0.34
CA GLY A 241 -6.04 17.08 1.00
C GLY A 241 -7.45 17.58 0.71
N ASN A 242 -7.88 17.49 -0.56
CA ASN A 242 -9.25 17.82 -0.94
C ASN A 242 -10.26 16.83 -0.34
N SER A 243 -9.99 15.52 -0.41
CA SER A 243 -10.88 14.47 0.12
C SER A 243 -11.06 14.59 1.64
N CYS A 244 -9.99 14.82 2.38
CA CYS A 244 -10.04 15.08 3.82
C CYS A 244 -10.81 16.37 4.16
N SER A 245 -10.62 17.43 3.37
CA SER A 245 -11.37 18.68 3.54
C SER A 245 -12.87 18.48 3.35
N VAL A 246 -13.29 17.67 2.36
CA VAL A 246 -14.71 17.30 2.16
C VAL A 246 -15.29 16.70 3.44
N LYS A 247 -14.60 15.72 4.05
CA LYS A 247 -15.06 15.08 5.30
C LYS A 247 -15.27 16.10 6.43
N VAL A 248 -14.28 17.01 6.62
CA VAL A 248 -14.38 18.06 7.64
C VAL A 248 -15.60 18.97 7.41
N PHE A 249 -15.79 19.45 6.17
CA PHE A 249 -16.87 20.37 5.86
C PHE A 249 -18.26 19.71 5.90
N ILE A 250 -18.36 18.41 5.62
CA ILE A 250 -19.58 17.63 5.87
C ILE A 250 -19.91 17.63 7.37
N LYS A 251 -18.94 17.29 8.23
CA LYS A 251 -19.14 17.20 9.69
C LYS A 251 -19.44 18.55 10.35
N THR A 252 -18.99 19.64 9.74
CA THR A 252 -19.27 21.01 10.23
C THR A 252 -20.48 21.68 9.58
N GLY A 253 -21.24 20.96 8.71
CA GLY A 253 -22.43 21.48 8.04
C GLY A 253 -22.14 22.50 6.94
N GLN A 254 -20.90 22.67 6.51
CA GLN A 254 -20.47 23.63 5.49
C GLN A 254 -20.54 22.99 4.09
N PHE A 255 -21.75 22.64 3.66
CA PHE A 255 -21.94 21.82 2.46
C PHE A 255 -21.49 22.46 1.15
N THR A 256 -21.53 23.80 1.05
CA THR A 256 -21.00 24.52 -0.12
C THR A 256 -19.49 24.35 -0.26
N GLU A 257 -18.76 24.46 0.86
CA GLU A 257 -17.32 24.22 0.87
C GLU A 257 -17.00 22.73 0.60
N ALA A 258 -17.77 21.82 1.20
CA ALA A 258 -17.63 20.40 0.91
C ALA A 258 -17.76 20.10 -0.58
N GLU A 259 -18.76 20.67 -1.27
CA GLU A 259 -18.96 20.51 -2.71
C GLU A 259 -17.77 21.08 -3.52
N ARG A 260 -17.26 22.27 -3.14
CA ARG A 260 -16.12 22.89 -3.79
C ARG A 260 -14.87 22.01 -3.69
N PHE A 261 -14.58 21.47 -2.51
CA PHE A 261 -13.44 20.59 -2.31
C PHE A 261 -13.62 19.24 -3.02
N LEU A 262 -14.85 18.71 -3.09
CA LEU A 262 -15.15 17.50 -3.85
C LEU A 262 -14.88 17.67 -5.35
N GLN A 263 -15.30 18.79 -5.94
CA GLN A 263 -15.00 19.14 -7.33
C GLN A 263 -13.48 19.27 -7.57
N ASN A 264 -12.75 19.87 -6.62
CA ASN A 264 -11.31 19.96 -6.71
C ASN A 264 -10.66 18.55 -6.65
N ALA A 265 -11.13 17.65 -5.79
CA ALA A 265 -10.65 16.28 -5.73
C ALA A 265 -10.89 15.53 -7.05
N GLU A 266 -12.05 15.70 -7.67
CA GLU A 266 -12.39 15.14 -8.99
C GLU A 266 -11.43 15.60 -10.09
N GLN A 267 -11.03 16.87 -10.07
CA GLN A 267 -10.05 17.42 -11.03
C GLN A 267 -8.63 16.89 -10.81
N GLN A 268 -8.28 16.51 -9.59
CA GLN A 268 -6.95 15.99 -9.24
C GLN A 268 -6.81 14.48 -9.43
N THR A 269 -7.93 13.76 -9.59
CA THR A 269 -7.88 12.29 -9.69
C THR A 269 -7.09 11.82 -10.90
N THR A 270 -6.26 10.78 -10.69
CA THR A 270 -5.55 10.08 -11.75
C THR A 270 -6.41 9.02 -12.44
N SER A 271 -7.71 8.98 -12.14
CA SER A 271 -8.69 8.02 -12.66
C SER A 271 -8.44 6.58 -12.20
N THR A 272 -7.72 6.36 -11.11
CA THR A 272 -7.61 5.02 -10.54
C THR A 272 -8.95 4.57 -9.97
N PRO A 273 -9.28 3.28 -10.04
CA PRO A 273 -10.54 2.75 -9.50
C PRO A 273 -10.74 3.12 -8.03
N ASN A 274 -9.70 3.02 -7.22
CA ASN A 274 -9.74 3.34 -5.80
C ASN A 274 -10.10 4.82 -5.54
N GLN A 275 -9.50 5.76 -6.30
CA GLN A 275 -9.85 7.17 -6.19
C GLN A 275 -11.31 7.44 -6.58
N ARG A 276 -11.81 6.76 -7.62
CA ARG A 276 -13.25 6.88 -8.00
C ARG A 276 -14.18 6.36 -6.90
N GLN A 277 -13.79 5.29 -6.20
CA GLN A 277 -14.56 4.75 -5.07
C GLN A 277 -14.57 5.73 -3.89
N ILE A 278 -13.43 6.34 -3.55
CA ILE A 278 -13.36 7.38 -2.52
C ILE A 278 -14.24 8.58 -2.89
N LEU A 279 -14.21 9.03 -4.13
CA LEU A 279 -15.07 10.13 -4.60
C LEU A 279 -16.56 9.78 -4.52
N ALA A 280 -16.94 8.56 -4.91
CA ALA A 280 -18.32 8.08 -4.81
C ALA A 280 -18.80 8.05 -3.34
N TYR A 281 -17.97 7.51 -2.44
CA TYR A 281 -18.19 7.51 -1.00
C TYR A 281 -18.40 8.93 -0.44
N LEU A 282 -17.53 9.89 -0.80
CA LEU A 282 -17.63 11.27 -0.32
C LEU A 282 -18.87 11.96 -0.86
N ARG A 283 -19.24 11.73 -2.12
CA ARG A 283 -20.45 12.27 -2.73
C ARG A 283 -21.71 11.73 -2.06
N GLU A 284 -21.75 10.44 -1.79
CA GLU A 284 -22.86 9.81 -1.05
C GLU A 284 -22.97 10.38 0.37
N SER A 285 -21.83 10.49 1.08
CA SER A 285 -21.78 11.07 2.43
C SER A 285 -22.28 12.51 2.46
N LEU A 286 -21.90 13.33 1.47
CA LEU A 286 -22.39 14.70 1.33
C LEU A 286 -23.88 14.76 1.07
N ASN A 287 -24.39 13.89 0.20
CA ASN A 287 -25.83 13.83 -0.12
C ASN A 287 -26.66 13.41 1.10
N ARG A 288 -26.22 12.39 1.85
CA ARG A 288 -26.88 11.96 3.09
C ARG A 288 -26.91 13.08 4.13
N ALA A 289 -25.78 13.78 4.34
CA ALA A 289 -25.69 14.88 5.30
C ALA A 289 -26.62 16.05 4.91
N ARG A 290 -26.74 16.40 3.62
CA ARG A 290 -27.68 17.42 3.13
C ARG A 290 -29.12 17.01 3.33
N ALA A 291 -29.47 15.74 3.23
CA ALA A 291 -30.82 15.22 3.45
C ALA A 291 -31.18 15.10 4.95
N GLY A 292 -30.24 15.37 5.87
CA GLY A 292 -30.44 15.24 7.32
C GLY A 292 -30.51 13.79 7.81
N MET A 293 -29.93 12.88 7.04
CA MET A 293 -29.88 11.44 7.33
C MET A 293 -28.55 11.03 7.95
#